data_dd0c870929db39c7f498701b0d234159
#
_entry.id   dd0c870929db39c7f498701b0d234159
#
_cell.length_a   1.000
_cell.length_b   1.000
_cell.length_c   1.000
_cell.angle_alpha   90.00
_cell.angle_beta   90.00
_cell.angle_gamma   90.00
#
_symmetry.space_group_name_H-M   'P 1'
#
loop_
_entity.id
_entity.type
_entity.pdbx_description
1 polymer ?
#
loop_
_entity_poly.entity_id
_entity_poly.type
_entity_poly.pdbx_seq_one_letter_code
_entity_poly.pdbx_strand_id
1 'polypeptide(L)'
;MANNSYMSISGINSGLISAGCSTPESMGKKCQATHVDEIMVLSVDHGLLAGNNSCDLGSNARHLPVVITKYVDKSSPLLAKALDDGENIKCTIHLYRTSVTASEEKYYKIELREARITQIALSVPPASSRGDSQPIETVAIRYGDIILEHITASTSAGMTWQAEK
;
A
#
# COMPACT_ATOMS: atom_id res chain seq x y z
N MET A 1 -2.99 -9.32 -18.73
CA MET A 1 -3.51 -8.04 -18.23
C MET A 1 -2.87 -7.78 -16.87
N ALA A 2 -2.43 -6.55 -16.62
CA ALA A 2 -1.89 -6.20 -15.32
C ALA A 2 -3.02 -6.24 -14.28
N ASN A 3 -2.80 -6.90 -13.15
CA ASN A 3 -3.71 -6.89 -12.03
C ASN A 3 -3.58 -5.54 -11.32
N ASN A 4 -4.63 -4.75 -11.32
CA ASN A 4 -4.66 -3.47 -10.64
C ASN A 4 -4.73 -3.67 -9.12
N SER A 5 -4.10 -2.77 -8.39
CA SER A 5 -4.20 -2.69 -6.93
C SER A 5 -4.50 -1.26 -6.52
N TYR A 6 -5.31 -1.08 -5.51
CA TYR A 6 -5.71 0.23 -5.02
C TYR A 6 -5.60 0.30 -3.51
N MET A 7 -5.22 1.45 -3.00
CA MET A 7 -5.04 1.68 -1.57
C MET A 7 -5.86 2.88 -1.10
N SER A 8 -6.61 2.67 -0.03
CA SER A 8 -7.22 3.73 0.77
C SER A 8 -6.37 3.98 2.01
N ILE A 9 -6.05 5.22 2.30
CA ILE A 9 -5.22 5.60 3.43
C ILE A 9 -5.79 6.82 4.15
N SER A 10 -5.85 6.74 5.47
CA SER A 10 -6.29 7.83 6.32
C SER A 10 -5.34 8.03 7.50
N GLY A 11 -5.12 9.28 7.88
CA GLY A 11 -4.36 9.67 9.06
C GLY A 11 -5.28 10.15 10.16
N ILE A 12 -4.83 10.06 11.40
CA ILE A 12 -5.59 10.56 12.57
C ILE A 12 -5.84 12.07 12.47
N ASN A 13 -4.84 12.82 12.01
CA ASN A 13 -4.92 14.28 11.89
C ASN A 13 -5.24 14.73 10.45
N SER A 14 -4.72 14.03 9.45
CA SER A 14 -4.85 14.41 8.03
C SER A 14 -6.18 14.00 7.41
N GLY A 15 -6.96 13.14 8.07
CA GLY A 15 -8.18 12.59 7.50
C GLY A 15 -7.90 11.65 6.33
N LEU A 16 -8.78 11.61 5.33
CA LEU A 16 -8.61 10.73 4.17
C LEU A 16 -7.54 11.28 3.22
N ILE A 17 -6.33 10.76 3.33
CA ILE A 17 -5.16 11.16 2.52
C ILE A 17 -5.37 10.77 1.04
N SER A 18 -6.04 9.64 0.79
CA SER A 18 -6.32 9.14 -0.56
C SER A 18 -7.50 9.84 -1.26
N ALA A 19 -8.14 10.82 -0.63
CA ALA A 19 -9.28 11.55 -1.22
C ALA A 19 -8.92 12.22 -2.55
N GLY A 20 -9.66 11.91 -3.60
CA GLY A 20 -9.48 12.49 -4.93
C GLY A 20 -8.17 12.14 -5.63
N CYS A 21 -7.47 11.08 -5.21
CA CYS A 21 -6.18 10.69 -5.78
C CYS A 21 -6.29 10.18 -7.22
N SER A 22 -7.38 9.54 -7.58
CA SER A 22 -7.61 9.04 -8.95
C SER A 22 -8.54 9.96 -9.74
N THR A 23 -8.18 11.22 -9.83
CA THR A 23 -8.89 12.25 -10.62
C THR A 23 -7.99 12.77 -11.75
N PRO A 24 -8.56 13.39 -12.81
CA PRO A 24 -7.76 13.99 -13.88
C PRO A 24 -6.78 15.05 -13.37
N GLU A 25 -7.13 15.82 -12.35
CA GLU A 25 -6.25 16.83 -11.74
C GLU A 25 -5.07 16.19 -11.01
N SER A 26 -5.26 15.00 -10.46
CA SER A 26 -4.24 14.26 -9.71
C SER A 26 -3.31 13.46 -10.62
N MET A 27 -3.86 12.72 -11.57
CA MET A 27 -3.14 11.70 -12.35
C MET A 27 -3.25 11.88 -13.88
N GLY A 28 -3.94 12.90 -14.34
CA GLY A 28 -4.18 13.09 -15.77
C GLY A 28 -4.94 11.92 -16.39
N LYS A 29 -4.48 11.43 -17.53
CA LYS A 29 -5.13 10.34 -18.28
C LYS A 29 -5.10 8.96 -17.59
N LYS A 30 -4.35 8.79 -16.50
CA LYS A 30 -4.22 7.52 -15.79
C LYS A 30 -5.25 7.33 -14.67
N CYS A 31 -6.11 8.31 -14.43
CA CYS A 31 -7.15 8.21 -13.42
C CYS A 31 -8.16 7.10 -13.73
N GLN A 32 -8.71 6.50 -12.69
CA GLN A 32 -9.76 5.48 -12.76
C GLN A 32 -11.02 5.99 -12.08
N ALA A 33 -12.08 6.21 -12.86
CA ALA A 33 -13.32 6.80 -12.39
C ALA A 33 -14.04 5.99 -11.30
N THR A 34 -13.78 4.69 -11.23
CA THR A 34 -14.35 3.79 -10.22
C THR A 34 -13.58 3.79 -8.90
N HIS A 35 -12.40 4.42 -8.84
CA HIS A 35 -11.48 4.43 -7.70
C HIS A 35 -11.04 5.83 -7.31
N VAL A 36 -11.96 6.81 -7.34
CA VAL A 36 -11.68 8.25 -7.17
C VAL A 36 -10.91 8.56 -5.89
N ASP A 37 -11.28 7.93 -4.78
CA ASP A 37 -10.69 8.16 -3.45
C ASP A 37 -9.67 7.09 -3.05
N GLU A 38 -9.07 6.45 -4.04
CA GLU A 38 -8.06 5.42 -3.84
C GLU A 38 -6.78 5.76 -4.61
N ILE A 39 -5.65 5.36 -4.04
CA ILE A 39 -4.33 5.46 -4.67
C ILE A 39 -4.14 4.25 -5.57
N MET A 40 -3.81 4.48 -6.84
CA MET A 40 -3.38 3.41 -7.75
C MET A 40 -2.01 2.90 -7.32
N VAL A 41 -1.90 1.63 -6.99
CA VAL A 41 -0.68 0.97 -6.55
C VAL A 41 -0.12 0.11 -7.68
N LEU A 42 1.13 0.36 -8.05
CA LEU A 42 1.80 -0.36 -9.14
C LEU A 42 2.39 -1.70 -8.67
N SER A 43 2.92 -1.72 -7.44
CA SER A 43 3.44 -2.93 -6.82
C SER A 43 3.24 -2.91 -5.31
N VAL A 44 3.11 -4.09 -4.72
CA VAL A 44 3.04 -4.31 -3.28
C VAL A 44 4.02 -5.40 -2.91
N ASP A 45 4.92 -5.10 -1.99
CA ASP A 45 5.89 -6.05 -1.44
C ASP A 45 5.69 -6.17 0.07
N HIS A 46 5.52 -7.37 0.55
CA HIS A 46 5.39 -7.69 1.97
C HIS A 46 6.04 -9.03 2.26
N GLY A 47 6.64 -9.16 3.42
CA GLY A 47 7.30 -10.38 3.85
C GLY A 47 7.16 -10.64 5.34
N LEU A 48 7.13 -11.91 5.68
CA LEU A 48 7.26 -12.44 7.03
C LEU A 48 8.41 -13.44 7.03
N LEU A 49 9.30 -13.36 8.03
CA LEU A 49 10.42 -14.26 8.19
C LEU A 49 10.25 -15.06 9.48
N ALA A 50 10.70 -16.30 9.48
CA ALA A 50 10.82 -17.05 10.72
C ALA A 50 11.84 -16.39 11.66
N GLY A 51 11.59 -16.42 12.96
CA GLY A 51 12.55 -15.89 13.95
C GLY A 51 13.91 -16.58 13.85
N ASN A 52 14.98 -15.86 14.20
CA ASN A 52 16.37 -16.27 13.99
C ASN A 52 16.84 -17.50 14.80
N ASN A 53 16.08 -17.98 15.76
CA ASN A 53 16.45 -19.15 16.56
C ASN A 53 15.72 -20.39 16.05
N SER A 54 16.40 -21.14 15.18
CA SER A 54 15.93 -22.43 14.67
C SER A 54 15.67 -23.50 15.73
N CYS A 55 15.97 -23.21 16.99
CA CYS A 55 15.77 -24.12 18.13
C CYS A 55 14.61 -23.71 19.05
N ASP A 56 14.04 -22.50 18.89
CA ASP A 56 12.94 -22.05 19.73
C ASP A 56 11.62 -22.20 18.97
N LEU A 57 10.87 -23.24 19.34
CA LEU A 57 9.48 -23.49 18.88
C LEU A 57 8.48 -22.38 19.29
N GLY A 58 8.96 -21.26 19.83
CA GLY A 58 8.14 -20.14 20.32
C GLY A 58 8.55 -18.77 19.80
N SER A 59 9.49 -18.68 18.86
CA SER A 59 9.85 -17.35 18.32
C SER A 59 8.80 -16.84 17.35
N ASN A 60 8.29 -15.63 17.63
CA ASN A 60 7.37 -14.95 16.74
C ASN A 60 8.02 -14.65 15.39
N ALA A 61 7.21 -14.61 14.33
CA ALA A 61 7.66 -14.22 13.01
C ALA A 61 8.22 -12.78 13.03
N ARG A 62 9.28 -12.55 12.28
CA ARG A 62 9.81 -11.21 12.01
C ARG A 62 9.01 -10.57 10.90
N HIS A 63 8.38 -9.45 11.18
CA HIS A 63 7.63 -8.68 10.21
C HIS A 63 8.54 -7.76 9.41
N LEU A 64 8.24 -7.60 8.13
CA LEU A 64 8.85 -6.60 7.25
C LEU A 64 7.82 -5.51 6.95
N PRO A 65 8.27 -4.27 6.67
CA PRO A 65 7.35 -3.23 6.23
C PRO A 65 6.62 -3.63 4.95
N VAL A 66 5.41 -3.13 4.77
CA VAL A 66 4.74 -3.17 3.47
C VAL A 66 5.31 -2.04 2.61
N VAL A 67 5.84 -2.39 1.46
CA VAL A 67 6.41 -1.45 0.50
C VAL A 67 5.52 -1.39 -0.72
N ILE A 68 5.06 -0.19 -1.07
CA ILE A 68 4.28 0.05 -2.28
C ILE A 68 5.03 0.94 -3.24
N THR A 69 4.77 0.75 -4.53
CA THR A 69 5.18 1.68 -5.59
C THR A 69 3.95 2.28 -6.21
N LYS A 70 3.94 3.59 -6.41
CA LYS A 70 2.81 4.34 -6.96
C LYS A 70 3.29 5.46 -7.88
N TYR A 71 2.41 5.98 -8.72
CA TYR A 71 2.66 7.24 -9.43
C TYR A 71 2.59 8.42 -8.46
N VAL A 72 3.24 9.51 -8.84
CA VAL A 72 3.05 10.81 -8.17
C VAL A 72 1.59 11.25 -8.38
N ASP A 73 0.90 11.53 -7.31
CA ASP A 73 -0.51 11.92 -7.30
C ASP A 73 -0.80 12.94 -6.19
N LYS A 74 -2.06 13.27 -6.01
CA LYS A 74 -2.51 14.22 -4.99
C LYS A 74 -2.12 13.84 -3.56
N SER A 75 -1.94 12.54 -3.27
CA SER A 75 -1.53 12.06 -1.95
C SER A 75 -0.05 12.31 -1.65
N SER A 76 0.79 12.49 -2.66
CA SER A 76 2.25 12.56 -2.50
C SER A 76 2.71 13.59 -1.47
N PRO A 77 2.27 14.87 -1.48
CA PRO A 77 2.62 15.83 -0.43
C PRO A 77 2.07 15.48 0.94
N LEU A 78 0.87 14.89 1.00
CA LEU A 78 0.21 14.51 2.26
C LEU A 78 0.91 13.33 2.92
N LEU A 79 1.37 12.36 2.14
CA LEU A 79 2.16 11.22 2.63
C LEU A 79 3.50 11.69 3.19
N ALA A 80 4.17 12.62 2.51
CA ALA A 80 5.41 13.22 2.98
C ALA A 80 5.21 13.96 4.31
N LYS A 81 4.12 14.70 4.44
CA LYS A 81 3.77 15.39 5.69
C LYS A 81 3.44 14.41 6.81
N ALA A 82 2.70 13.35 6.53
CA ALA A 82 2.40 12.30 7.51
C ALA A 82 3.68 11.60 8.02
N LEU A 83 4.66 11.40 7.16
CA LEU A 83 5.98 10.89 7.56
C LEU A 83 6.70 11.87 8.48
N ASP A 84 6.77 13.15 8.09
CA ASP A 84 7.46 14.19 8.87
C ASP A 84 6.86 14.36 10.26
N ASP A 85 5.54 14.32 10.37
CA ASP A 85 4.82 14.42 11.64
C ASP A 85 4.82 13.12 12.46
N GLY A 86 5.27 12.01 11.89
CA GLY A 86 5.17 10.69 12.52
C GLY A 86 3.73 10.26 12.77
N GLU A 87 2.81 10.67 11.89
CA GLU A 87 1.38 10.47 12.05
C GLU A 87 0.99 8.98 12.04
N ASN A 88 0.08 8.61 12.92
CA ASN A 88 -0.52 7.29 12.93
C ASN A 88 -1.56 7.22 11.80
N ILE A 89 -1.42 6.21 10.95
CA ILE A 89 -2.28 6.00 9.78
C ILE A 89 -2.94 4.63 9.80
N LYS A 90 -4.05 4.55 9.11
CA LYS A 90 -4.72 3.30 8.76
C LYS A 90 -4.76 3.19 7.25
N CYS A 91 -4.36 2.05 6.70
CA CYS A 91 -4.46 1.83 5.26
C CYS A 91 -5.03 0.46 4.93
N THR A 92 -5.71 0.40 3.79
CA THR A 92 -6.31 -0.81 3.25
C THR A 92 -5.91 -0.91 1.79
N ILE A 93 -5.29 -2.02 1.42
CA ILE A 93 -4.88 -2.31 0.04
C ILE A 93 -5.79 -3.42 -0.48
N HIS A 94 -6.41 -3.18 -1.62
CA HIS A 94 -7.21 -4.16 -2.33
C HIS A 94 -6.52 -4.63 -3.59
N LEU A 95 -6.41 -5.95 -3.74
CA LEU A 95 -5.91 -6.58 -4.95
C LEU A 95 -7.09 -7.05 -5.80
N TYR A 96 -7.03 -6.71 -7.08
CA TYR A 96 -8.06 -7.04 -8.07
C TYR A 96 -7.52 -8.05 -9.08
N ARG A 97 -8.40 -8.86 -9.61
CA ARG A 97 -8.11 -9.78 -10.71
C ARG A 97 -9.30 -9.85 -11.65
N THR A 98 -9.10 -10.39 -12.83
CA THR A 98 -10.20 -10.72 -13.73
C THR A 98 -10.87 -12.00 -13.26
N SER A 99 -12.18 -11.95 -13.00
CA SER A 99 -12.97 -13.10 -12.61
C SER A 99 -13.19 -14.06 -13.77
N VAL A 100 -13.72 -15.25 -13.47
CA VAL A 100 -14.12 -16.26 -14.49
C VAL A 100 -15.15 -15.69 -15.47
N THR A 101 -15.96 -14.71 -15.03
CA THR A 101 -16.97 -14.02 -15.84
C THR A 101 -16.44 -12.79 -16.56
N ALA A 102 -15.12 -12.62 -16.62
CA ALA A 102 -14.41 -11.47 -17.23
C ALA A 102 -14.72 -10.10 -16.62
N SER A 103 -15.24 -10.03 -15.41
CA SER A 103 -15.40 -8.81 -14.62
C SER A 103 -14.24 -8.60 -13.66
N GLU A 104 -13.97 -7.36 -13.28
CA GLU A 104 -12.99 -7.06 -12.25
C GLU A 104 -13.50 -7.51 -10.87
N GLU A 105 -12.71 -8.28 -10.17
CA GLU A 105 -13.05 -8.90 -8.88
C GLU A 105 -12.04 -8.50 -7.82
N LYS A 106 -12.52 -7.92 -6.72
CA LYS A 106 -11.74 -7.69 -5.51
C LYS A 106 -11.59 -9.02 -4.77
N TYR A 107 -10.39 -9.60 -4.78
CA TYR A 107 -10.21 -10.95 -4.24
C TYR A 107 -9.35 -11.01 -2.98
N TYR A 108 -8.51 -10.02 -2.73
CA TYR A 108 -7.58 -10.00 -1.60
C TYR A 108 -7.50 -8.62 -0.96
N LYS A 109 -7.40 -8.58 0.35
CA LYS A 109 -7.31 -7.34 1.12
C LYS A 109 -6.15 -7.43 2.13
N ILE A 110 -5.38 -6.35 2.22
CA ILE A 110 -4.36 -6.14 3.24
C ILE A 110 -4.79 -4.90 4.03
N GLU A 111 -5.07 -5.05 5.32
CA GLU A 111 -5.40 -3.94 6.21
C GLU A 111 -4.28 -3.73 7.22
N LEU A 112 -3.78 -2.50 7.31
CA LEU A 112 -2.75 -2.09 8.24
C LEU A 112 -3.35 -1.12 9.26
N ARG A 113 -3.16 -1.44 10.54
CA ARG A 113 -3.62 -0.60 11.66
C ARG A 113 -2.44 -0.14 12.49
N GLU A 114 -2.60 1.01 13.15
CA GLU A 114 -1.53 1.63 13.95
C GLU A 114 -0.22 1.72 13.15
N ALA A 115 -0.38 2.11 11.90
CA ALA A 115 0.73 2.14 10.95
C ALA A 115 1.39 3.52 10.91
N ARG A 116 2.62 3.55 10.43
CA ARG A 116 3.39 4.77 10.18
C ARG A 116 4.20 4.59 8.91
N ILE A 117 4.32 5.67 8.16
CA ILE A 117 5.22 5.71 7.01
C ILE A 117 6.63 5.83 7.54
N THR A 118 7.54 4.99 7.07
CA THR A 118 8.94 4.97 7.49
C THR A 118 9.90 5.46 6.42
N GLN A 119 9.48 5.40 5.16
CA GLN A 119 10.30 5.84 4.04
C GLN A 119 9.43 6.25 2.86
N ILE A 120 9.83 7.34 2.20
CA ILE A 120 9.29 7.76 0.91
C ILE A 120 10.48 8.08 0.01
N ALA A 121 10.51 7.52 -1.20
CA ALA A 121 11.53 7.78 -2.19
C ALA A 121 10.86 8.13 -3.52
N LEU A 122 11.18 9.30 -4.06
CA LEU A 122 10.74 9.75 -5.38
C LEU A 122 11.80 9.40 -6.42
N SER A 123 11.39 8.81 -7.52
CA SER A 123 12.24 8.55 -8.69
C SER A 123 11.63 9.20 -9.93
N VAL A 124 12.37 10.12 -10.51
CA VAL A 124 11.99 10.76 -11.78
C VAL A 124 12.96 10.25 -12.86
N PRO A 125 12.48 9.56 -13.89
CA PRO A 125 13.34 9.04 -14.94
C PRO A 125 13.98 10.17 -15.74
N PRO A 126 15.19 9.96 -16.33
CA PRO A 126 15.82 10.95 -17.20
C PRO A 126 14.95 11.30 -18.40
N ALA A 127 14.87 12.57 -18.77
CA ALA A 127 14.07 13.04 -19.91
C ALA A 127 14.54 12.46 -21.26
N SER A 128 15.77 11.96 -21.33
CA SER A 128 16.35 11.31 -22.51
C SER A 128 15.98 9.84 -22.67
N SER A 129 15.34 9.23 -21.66
CA SER A 129 14.91 7.83 -21.77
C SER A 129 13.77 7.73 -22.79
N ARG A 130 13.97 6.88 -23.79
CA ARG A 130 12.94 6.56 -24.77
C ARG A 130 11.89 5.69 -24.09
N GLY A 131 10.79 6.29 -23.69
CA GLY A 131 9.68 5.58 -23.08
C GLY A 131 8.78 6.53 -22.31
N ASP A 132 7.53 6.16 -22.15
CA ASP A 132 6.50 6.88 -21.42
C ASP A 132 6.65 6.65 -19.89
N SER A 133 7.89 6.66 -19.41
CA SER A 133 8.22 6.41 -17.99
C SER A 133 7.85 7.64 -17.16
N GLN A 134 6.85 7.49 -16.33
CA GLN A 134 6.41 8.54 -15.42
C GLN A 134 7.14 8.46 -14.09
N PRO A 135 7.24 9.60 -13.36
CA PRO A 135 7.73 9.61 -11.99
C PRO A 135 6.96 8.63 -11.09
N ILE A 136 7.69 7.90 -10.30
CA ILE A 136 7.15 6.95 -9.31
C ILE A 136 7.65 7.26 -7.92
N GLU A 137 6.88 6.87 -6.94
CA GLU A 137 7.23 6.93 -5.52
C GLU A 137 7.20 5.54 -4.91
N THR A 138 8.16 5.27 -4.06
CA THR A 138 8.19 4.07 -3.22
C THR A 138 7.91 4.48 -1.78
N VAL A 139 6.91 3.87 -1.17
CA VAL A 139 6.47 4.18 0.20
C VAL A 139 6.56 2.92 1.05
N ALA A 140 7.32 2.98 2.13
CA ALA A 140 7.43 1.89 3.10
C ALA A 140 6.59 2.21 4.34
N ILE A 141 5.76 1.26 4.75
CA ILE A 141 4.80 1.41 5.84
C ILE A 141 5.06 0.33 6.88
N ARG A 142 5.41 0.73 8.10
CA ARG A 142 5.44 -0.12 9.27
C ARG A 142 4.08 -0.09 9.95
N TYR A 143 3.64 -1.21 10.46
CA TYR A 143 2.32 -1.37 11.08
C TYR A 143 2.43 -1.95 12.49
N GLY A 144 1.42 -1.68 13.31
CA GLY A 144 1.21 -2.41 14.57
C GLY A 144 0.51 -3.73 14.30
N ASP A 145 -0.62 -3.69 13.61
CA ASP A 145 -1.38 -4.87 13.24
C ASP A 145 -1.55 -4.96 11.73
N ILE A 146 -1.52 -6.19 11.21
CA ILE A 146 -1.84 -6.51 9.83
C ILE A 146 -2.94 -7.56 9.79
N ILE A 147 -3.94 -7.33 8.94
CA ILE A 147 -4.99 -8.29 8.66
C ILE A 147 -4.93 -8.64 7.19
N LEU A 148 -4.71 -9.92 6.90
CA LEU A 148 -4.73 -10.48 5.56
C LEU A 148 -6.04 -11.23 5.35
N GLU A 149 -6.75 -10.93 4.28
CA GLU A 149 -8.03 -11.54 3.97
C GLU A 149 -8.11 -11.93 2.50
N HIS A 150 -8.38 -13.21 2.25
CA HIS A 150 -8.78 -13.68 0.91
C HIS A 150 -10.30 -13.61 0.83
N ILE A 151 -10.82 -12.55 0.20
CA ILE A 151 -12.25 -12.21 0.23
C ILE A 151 -13.10 -13.30 -0.43
N THR A 152 -12.71 -13.74 -1.62
CA THR A 152 -13.47 -14.72 -2.39
C THR A 152 -13.45 -16.13 -1.82
N ALA A 153 -12.37 -16.50 -1.13
CA ALA A 153 -12.24 -17.82 -0.48
C ALA A 153 -12.60 -17.79 1.01
N SER A 154 -12.94 -16.62 1.57
CA SER A 154 -13.41 -16.46 2.96
C SER A 154 -12.40 -16.94 4.01
N THR A 155 -11.12 -16.66 3.80
CA THR A 155 -10.07 -16.89 4.80
C THR A 155 -9.47 -15.59 5.26
N SER A 156 -9.13 -15.49 6.55
CA SER A 156 -8.47 -14.30 7.10
C SER A 156 -7.57 -14.65 8.26
N ALA A 157 -6.53 -13.83 8.47
CA ALA A 157 -5.63 -13.92 9.60
C ALA A 157 -5.17 -12.53 10.01
N GLY A 158 -5.10 -12.28 11.31
CA GLY A 158 -4.54 -11.07 11.90
C GLY A 158 -3.25 -11.37 12.63
N MET A 159 -2.27 -10.45 12.52
CA MET A 159 -0.97 -10.58 13.17
C MET A 159 -0.52 -9.22 13.70
N THR A 160 0.22 -9.23 14.79
CA THR A 160 0.77 -8.04 15.42
C THR A 160 2.29 -8.00 15.28
N TRP A 161 2.81 -6.86 14.84
CA TRP A 161 4.25 -6.60 14.82
C TRP A 161 4.73 -6.26 16.23
N GLN A 162 5.25 -7.24 16.92
CA GLN A 162 5.84 -6.99 18.22
C GLN A 162 7.20 -6.31 18.05
N ALA A 163 7.41 -5.22 18.78
CA ALA A 163 8.72 -4.60 18.84
C ALA A 163 9.72 -5.61 19.44
N GLU A 164 10.87 -5.75 18.80
CA GLU A 164 11.99 -6.48 19.40
C GLU A 164 12.31 -5.81 20.74
N LYS A 165 12.31 -6.62 21.81
CA LYS A 165 12.73 -6.18 23.14
C LYS A 165 14.24 -6.05 23.21
#